data_a5b30958b4e8c846978e18df70c360e2
#
_entry.id   a5b30958b4e8c846978e18df70c360e2
#
_cell.length_a   1.000
_cell.length_b   1.000
_cell.length_c   1.000
_cell.angle_alpha   90.00
_cell.angle_beta   90.00
_cell.angle_gamma   90.00
#
_symmetry.space_group_name_H-M   'P 1'
#
loop_
_entity.id
_entity.type
_entity.pdbx_description
1 polymer ?
#
loop_
_entity_poly.entity_id
_entity_poly.type
_entity_poly.pdbx_seq_one_letter_code
_entity_poly.pdbx_strand_id
1 'polypeptide(L)'
;YLQDVESIWDLAWDSRRSYGDIWLPFEKGQCTYNFEASNPERLKQLFALYEAEASDLVQAGLPAPALDFVLKCSHTFNLLEARGVISVTERTATIGRIRHLARQVAEAWLAEREALGFPLLKP
;
A
#
# COMPACT_ATOMS: atom_id res chain seq x y z
N TYR A 1 -7.16 -4.24 28.05
CA TYR A 1 -6.56 -4.54 29.37
C TYR A 1 -6.77 -3.39 30.34
N LEU A 2 -6.32 -2.15 30.01
CA LEU A 2 -6.46 -0.98 30.92
C LEU A 2 -7.90 -0.56 31.17
N GLN A 3 -8.79 -0.75 30.23
CA GLN A 3 -10.22 -0.44 30.35
C GLN A 3 -11.08 -1.64 30.68
N ASP A 4 -10.48 -2.84 30.82
CA ASP A 4 -11.16 -4.09 31.17
C ASP A 4 -12.36 -4.40 30.26
N VAL A 5 -12.15 -4.30 28.95
CA VAL A 5 -13.15 -4.59 27.91
C VAL A 5 -12.81 -5.87 27.15
N GLU A 6 -13.81 -6.60 26.67
CA GLU A 6 -13.64 -7.85 25.94
C GLU A 6 -13.25 -7.63 24.47
N SER A 7 -13.72 -6.53 23.87
CA SER A 7 -13.49 -6.21 22.48
C SER A 7 -12.84 -4.83 22.30
N ILE A 8 -11.99 -4.68 21.28
CA ILE A 8 -11.45 -3.39 20.89
C ILE A 8 -12.57 -2.38 20.55
N TRP A 9 -13.70 -2.86 20.08
CA TRP A 9 -14.83 -2.02 19.73
C TRP A 9 -15.52 -1.37 20.94
N ASP A 10 -15.35 -1.96 22.12
CA ASP A 10 -15.91 -1.49 23.39
C ASP A 10 -15.01 -0.47 24.10
N LEU A 11 -13.78 -0.24 23.57
CA LEU A 11 -12.90 0.77 24.13
C LEU A 11 -13.59 2.14 24.12
N ALA A 12 -13.58 2.81 25.26
CA ALA A 12 -14.06 4.18 25.35
C ALA A 12 -13.13 5.12 24.57
N TRP A 13 -13.69 5.79 23.56
CA TRP A 13 -12.99 6.85 22.85
C TRP A 13 -13.05 8.16 23.63
N ASP A 14 -14.22 8.46 24.14
CA ASP A 14 -14.47 9.55 25.08
C ASP A 14 -15.60 9.12 26.06
N SER A 15 -16.12 10.07 26.86
CA SER A 15 -17.18 9.81 27.85
C SER A 15 -18.54 9.40 27.25
N ARG A 16 -18.70 9.44 25.92
CA ARG A 16 -19.99 9.19 25.24
C ARG A 16 -19.90 8.19 24.10
N ARG A 17 -18.68 7.92 23.57
CA ARG A 17 -18.48 7.14 22.36
C ARG A 17 -17.44 6.05 22.59
N SER A 18 -17.69 4.88 22.02
CA SER A 18 -16.71 3.81 21.93
C SER A 18 -15.87 3.95 20.65
N TYR A 19 -14.76 3.21 20.62
CA TYR A 19 -13.96 3.02 19.40
C TYR A 19 -14.83 2.43 18.28
N GLY A 20 -15.72 1.50 18.61
CA GLY A 20 -16.66 0.87 17.70
C GLY A 20 -17.64 1.85 17.06
N ASP A 21 -18.15 2.82 17.82
CA ASP A 21 -19.07 3.84 17.28
C ASP A 21 -18.43 4.65 16.14
N ILE A 22 -17.13 4.88 16.23
CA ILE A 22 -16.38 5.67 15.24
C ILE A 22 -15.87 4.80 14.09
N TRP A 23 -15.22 3.68 14.39
CA TRP A 23 -14.42 2.94 13.42
C TRP A 23 -15.07 1.69 12.85
N LEU A 24 -16.03 1.06 13.56
CA LEU A 24 -16.63 -0.18 13.10
C LEU A 24 -17.40 -0.03 11.77
N PRO A 25 -18.17 1.04 11.53
CA PRO A 25 -18.80 1.25 10.22
C PRO A 25 -17.79 1.43 9.09
N PHE A 26 -16.69 2.12 9.35
CA PHE A 26 -15.59 2.32 8.41
C PHE A 26 -14.90 0.99 8.09
N GLU A 27 -14.56 0.20 9.11
CA GLU A 27 -13.93 -1.11 8.94
C GLU A 27 -14.82 -2.06 8.14
N LYS A 28 -16.11 -2.13 8.46
CA LYS A 28 -17.08 -2.93 7.68
C LYS A 28 -17.12 -2.51 6.21
N GLY A 29 -17.12 -1.21 5.95
CA GLY A 29 -17.10 -0.67 4.58
C GLY A 29 -15.84 -1.06 3.82
N GLN A 30 -14.67 -0.95 4.45
CA GLN A 30 -13.39 -1.35 3.87
C GLN A 30 -13.33 -2.86 3.62
N CYS A 31 -13.78 -3.68 4.56
CA CYS A 31 -13.85 -5.13 4.39
C CYS A 31 -14.76 -5.50 3.22
N THR A 32 -15.96 -4.92 3.14
CA THR A 32 -16.88 -5.16 2.03
C THR A 32 -16.24 -4.77 0.68
N TYR A 33 -15.57 -3.62 0.61
CA TYR A 33 -14.85 -3.22 -0.60
C TYR A 33 -13.75 -4.21 -0.97
N ASN A 34 -12.90 -4.55 -0.01
CA ASN A 34 -11.72 -5.38 -0.24
C ASN A 34 -12.09 -6.81 -0.68
N PHE A 35 -13.09 -7.42 -0.06
CA PHE A 35 -13.40 -8.83 -0.26
C PHE A 35 -14.56 -9.09 -1.23
N GLU A 36 -15.46 -8.11 -1.44
CA GLU A 36 -16.71 -8.33 -2.15
C GLU A 36 -16.96 -7.36 -3.30
N ALA A 37 -16.90 -6.04 -3.05
CA ALA A 37 -17.42 -5.01 -3.95
C ALA A 37 -16.41 -4.50 -4.99
N SER A 38 -15.10 -4.59 -4.73
CA SER A 38 -14.08 -4.07 -5.66
C SER A 38 -14.13 -4.83 -7.00
N ASN A 39 -13.96 -4.09 -8.10
CA ASN A 39 -13.98 -4.66 -9.46
C ASN A 39 -12.59 -5.17 -9.86
N PRO A 40 -12.38 -6.49 -10.03
CA PRO A 40 -11.06 -7.06 -10.34
C PRO A 40 -10.44 -6.54 -11.65
N GLU A 41 -11.26 -6.37 -12.70
CA GLU A 41 -10.73 -5.90 -13.99
C GLU A 41 -10.24 -4.46 -13.90
N ARG A 42 -10.95 -3.61 -13.16
CA ARG A 42 -10.50 -2.24 -12.89
C ARG A 42 -9.24 -2.21 -12.04
N LEU A 43 -9.12 -3.08 -11.05
CA LEU A 43 -7.92 -3.21 -10.23
C LEU A 43 -6.70 -3.65 -11.06
N LYS A 44 -6.86 -4.57 -12.01
CA LYS A 44 -5.79 -4.96 -12.94
C LYS A 44 -5.33 -3.79 -13.82
N GLN A 45 -6.28 -2.99 -14.33
CA GLN A 45 -5.96 -1.78 -15.09
C GLN A 45 -5.21 -0.75 -14.24
N LEU A 46 -5.68 -0.50 -13.02
CA LEU A 46 -5.01 0.42 -12.09
C LEU A 46 -3.59 -0.05 -11.75
N PHE A 47 -3.40 -1.34 -11.52
CA PHE A 47 -2.07 -1.90 -11.28
C PHE A 47 -1.11 -1.60 -12.44
N ALA A 48 -1.55 -1.85 -13.67
CA ALA A 48 -0.74 -1.60 -14.86
C ALA A 48 -0.39 -0.11 -15.04
N LEU A 49 -1.34 0.79 -14.78
CA LEU A 49 -1.11 2.23 -14.83
C LEU A 49 -0.13 2.70 -13.74
N TYR A 50 -0.29 2.23 -12.51
CA TYR A 50 0.61 2.57 -11.41
C TYR A 50 2.03 2.03 -11.62
N GLU A 51 2.16 0.85 -12.19
CA GLU A 51 3.46 0.26 -12.53
C GLU A 51 4.18 1.08 -13.60
N ALA A 52 3.47 1.47 -14.68
CA ALA A 52 4.02 2.31 -15.72
C ALA A 52 4.50 3.66 -15.17
N GLU A 53 3.65 4.34 -14.40
CA GLU A 53 3.99 5.62 -13.78
C GLU A 53 5.19 5.50 -12.83
N ALA A 54 5.24 4.45 -11.99
CA ALA A 54 6.39 4.21 -11.12
C ALA A 54 7.69 4.06 -11.92
N SER A 55 7.65 3.32 -13.03
CA SER A 55 8.80 3.10 -13.90
C SER A 55 9.29 4.40 -14.54
N ASP A 56 8.37 5.20 -15.07
CA ASP A 56 8.69 6.47 -15.72
C ASP A 56 9.30 7.47 -14.73
N LEU A 57 8.76 7.52 -13.51
CA LEU A 57 9.28 8.37 -12.44
C LEU A 57 10.69 7.95 -11.97
N VAL A 58 10.96 6.65 -11.90
CA VAL A 58 12.33 6.16 -11.62
C VAL A 58 13.29 6.60 -12.72
N GLN A 59 12.91 6.46 -14.00
CA GLN A 59 13.74 6.89 -15.14
C GLN A 59 13.95 8.41 -15.16
N ALA A 60 12.98 9.17 -14.69
CA ALA A 60 13.08 10.62 -14.53
C ALA A 60 13.92 11.07 -13.32
N GLY A 61 14.45 10.14 -12.52
CA GLY A 61 15.23 10.46 -11.31
C GLY A 61 14.39 11.02 -10.17
N LEU A 62 13.13 10.62 -10.07
CA LEU A 62 12.15 11.08 -9.07
C LEU A 62 11.75 9.94 -8.12
N PRO A 63 12.65 9.48 -7.22
CA PRO A 63 12.42 8.30 -6.39
C PRO A 63 11.27 8.47 -5.37
N ALA A 64 11.06 9.66 -4.83
CA ALA A 64 10.02 9.89 -3.83
C ALA A 64 8.61 9.72 -4.39
N PRO A 65 8.19 10.39 -5.49
CA PRO A 65 6.89 10.10 -6.11
C PRO A 65 6.81 8.69 -6.71
N ALA A 66 7.92 8.11 -7.21
CA ALA A 66 7.94 6.73 -7.68
C ALA A 66 7.56 5.74 -6.57
N LEU A 67 8.05 5.95 -5.34
CA LEU A 67 7.69 5.13 -4.17
C LEU A 67 6.18 5.11 -3.91
N ASP A 68 5.51 6.26 -4.03
CA ASP A 68 4.06 6.35 -3.85
C ASP A 68 3.30 5.42 -4.82
N PHE A 69 3.73 5.37 -6.08
CA PHE A 69 3.13 4.47 -7.07
C PHE A 69 3.49 2.99 -6.84
N VAL A 70 4.67 2.69 -6.34
CA VAL A 70 5.02 1.32 -5.91
C VAL A 70 4.11 0.86 -4.76
N LEU A 71 3.83 1.73 -3.79
CA LEU A 71 2.90 1.43 -2.69
C LEU A 71 1.47 1.23 -3.22
N LYS A 72 1.03 2.01 -4.21
CA LYS A 72 -0.26 1.82 -4.89
C LYS A 72 -0.32 0.48 -5.62
N CYS A 73 0.76 0.05 -6.29
CA CYS A 73 0.87 -1.28 -6.89
C CYS A 73 0.71 -2.38 -5.84
N SER A 74 1.42 -2.27 -4.72
CA SER A 74 1.35 -3.24 -3.61
C SER A 74 -0.06 -3.31 -3.02
N HIS A 75 -0.69 -2.16 -2.76
CA HIS A 75 -2.07 -2.11 -2.26
C HIS A 75 -3.06 -2.74 -3.26
N THR A 76 -2.97 -2.38 -4.53
CA THR A 76 -3.85 -2.92 -5.58
C THR A 76 -3.69 -4.44 -5.73
N PHE A 77 -2.46 -4.94 -5.62
CA PHE A 77 -2.18 -6.37 -5.61
C PHE A 77 -2.85 -7.07 -4.41
N ASN A 78 -2.78 -6.50 -3.20
CA ASN A 78 -3.45 -7.06 -2.03
C ASN A 78 -4.97 -7.12 -2.20
N LEU A 79 -5.59 -6.13 -2.85
CA LEU A 79 -7.01 -6.17 -3.20
C LEU A 79 -7.34 -7.29 -4.18
N LEU A 80 -6.52 -7.50 -5.21
CA LEU A 80 -6.68 -8.59 -6.15
C LEU A 80 -6.53 -9.97 -5.48
N GLU A 81 -5.61 -10.11 -4.52
CA GLU A 81 -5.48 -11.32 -3.70
C GLU A 81 -6.72 -11.54 -2.83
N ALA A 82 -7.19 -10.51 -2.13
CA ALA A 82 -8.39 -10.57 -1.30
C ALA A 82 -9.64 -10.97 -2.11
N ARG A 83 -9.72 -10.55 -3.37
CA ARG A 83 -10.78 -10.96 -4.31
C ARG A 83 -10.63 -12.39 -4.83
N GLY A 84 -9.52 -13.08 -4.55
CA GLY A 84 -9.27 -14.45 -4.99
C GLY A 84 -9.15 -14.62 -6.52
N VAL A 85 -8.79 -13.56 -7.24
CA VAL A 85 -8.78 -13.53 -8.73
C VAL A 85 -7.37 -13.67 -9.32
N ILE A 86 -6.38 -13.98 -8.50
CA ILE A 86 -4.98 -14.17 -8.90
C ILE A 86 -4.61 -15.64 -8.72
N SER A 87 -4.10 -16.28 -9.77
CA SER A 87 -3.51 -17.61 -9.70
C SER A 87 -2.17 -17.61 -8.94
N VAL A 88 -1.73 -18.77 -8.46
CA VAL A 88 -0.44 -18.92 -7.77
C VAL A 88 0.74 -18.44 -8.63
N THR A 89 0.70 -18.72 -9.93
CA THR A 89 1.73 -18.29 -10.88
C THR A 89 1.73 -16.77 -11.06
N GLU A 90 0.56 -16.17 -11.27
CA GLU A 90 0.41 -14.72 -11.39
C GLU A 90 0.82 -14.01 -10.09
N ARG A 91 0.52 -14.59 -8.94
CA ARG A 91 0.93 -14.08 -7.63
C ARG A 91 2.43 -13.92 -7.55
N THR A 92 3.17 -14.98 -7.85
CA THR A 92 4.64 -14.97 -7.83
C THR A 92 5.22 -13.95 -8.80
N ALA A 93 4.69 -13.91 -10.03
CA ALA A 93 5.13 -12.95 -11.05
C ALA A 93 4.87 -11.49 -10.62
N THR A 94 3.68 -11.19 -10.09
CA THR A 94 3.30 -9.84 -9.67
C THR A 94 4.12 -9.36 -8.48
N ILE A 95 4.37 -10.23 -7.49
CA ILE A 95 5.28 -9.92 -6.37
C ILE A 95 6.69 -9.61 -6.89
N GLY A 96 7.18 -10.38 -7.87
CA GLY A 96 8.46 -10.13 -8.53
C GLY A 96 8.55 -8.75 -9.16
N ARG A 97 7.50 -8.32 -9.87
CA ARG A 97 7.40 -6.99 -10.50
C ARG A 97 7.43 -5.87 -9.45
N ILE A 98 6.64 -5.98 -8.38
CA ILE A 98 6.61 -4.98 -7.29
C ILE A 98 7.98 -4.87 -6.61
N ARG A 99 8.63 -6.01 -6.32
CA ARG A 99 9.97 -6.03 -5.72
C ARG A 99 11.02 -5.40 -6.63
N HIS A 100 10.91 -5.62 -7.94
CA HIS A 100 11.81 -5.01 -8.91
C HIS A 100 11.68 -3.48 -8.90
N LEU A 101 10.46 -2.96 -8.97
CA LEU A 101 10.19 -1.52 -8.87
C LEU A 101 10.70 -0.93 -7.54
N ALA A 102 10.40 -1.58 -6.41
CA ALA A 102 10.86 -1.13 -5.09
C ALA A 102 12.40 -1.05 -5.00
N ARG A 103 13.09 -2.03 -5.61
CA ARG A 103 14.55 -2.02 -5.71
C ARG A 103 15.05 -0.85 -6.55
N GLN A 104 14.46 -0.61 -7.72
CA GLN A 104 14.83 0.50 -8.59
C GLN A 104 14.64 1.86 -7.89
N VAL A 105 13.54 2.03 -7.14
CA VAL A 105 13.30 3.23 -6.32
C VAL A 105 14.39 3.39 -5.26
N ALA A 106 14.74 2.32 -4.55
CA ALA A 106 15.78 2.37 -3.52
C ALA A 106 17.16 2.72 -4.11
N GLU A 107 17.51 2.15 -5.25
CA GLU A 107 18.76 2.46 -5.98
C GLU A 107 18.78 3.92 -6.45
N ALA A 108 17.69 4.43 -7.01
CA ALA A 108 17.57 5.82 -7.45
C ALA A 108 17.66 6.79 -6.27
N TRP A 109 16.99 6.47 -5.15
CA TRP A 109 17.05 7.27 -3.93
C TRP A 109 18.47 7.32 -3.35
N LEU A 110 19.17 6.18 -3.31
CA LEU A 110 20.55 6.12 -2.83
C LEU A 110 21.48 6.97 -3.70
N ALA A 111 21.36 6.87 -5.02
CA ALA A 111 22.12 7.67 -5.97
C ALA A 111 21.87 9.18 -5.78
N GLU A 112 20.63 9.59 -5.54
CA GLU A 112 20.28 10.98 -5.22
C GLU A 112 20.95 11.44 -3.91
N ARG A 113 20.93 10.60 -2.85
CA ARG A 113 21.58 10.92 -1.58
C ARG A 113 23.09 11.05 -1.71
N GLU A 114 23.70 10.18 -2.49
CA GLU A 114 25.12 10.21 -2.80
C GLU A 114 25.51 11.50 -3.56
N ALA A 115 24.76 11.86 -4.59
CA ALA A 115 24.97 13.08 -5.36
C ALA A 115 24.87 14.35 -4.49
N LEU A 116 24.01 14.33 -3.47
CA LEU A 116 23.88 15.41 -2.46
C LEU A 116 24.96 15.37 -1.37
N GLY A 117 25.88 14.38 -1.40
CA GLY A 117 26.91 14.20 -0.39
C GLY A 117 26.38 13.76 0.98
N PHE A 118 25.32 12.94 1.00
CA PHE A 118 24.71 12.37 2.21
C PHE A 118 24.42 13.41 3.31
N PRO A 119 23.57 14.42 3.07
CA PRO A 119 23.38 15.54 3.99
C PRO A 119 22.89 15.11 5.39
N LEU A 120 22.24 13.96 5.51
CA LEU A 120 21.76 13.42 6.78
C LEU A 120 22.84 12.71 7.60
N LEU A 121 24.05 12.48 7.04
CA LEU A 121 25.20 11.89 7.72
C LEU A 121 26.23 12.93 8.15
N LYS A 122 25.98 14.20 7.87
CA LYS A 122 26.87 15.28 8.34
C LYS A 122 26.63 15.49 9.83
N PRO A 123 27.72 15.62 10.63
CA PRO A 123 27.64 15.87 12.07
C PRO A 123 26.98 17.22 12.38
#